data_1692f4441f1b1893f1bf44f4aaf62248
#
_entry.id   1692f4441f1b1893f1bf44f4aaf62248
#
_cell.length_a   1.000
_cell.length_b   1.000
_cell.length_c   1.000
_cell.angle_alpha   90.00
_cell.angle_beta   90.00
_cell.angle_gamma   90.00
#
_symmetry.space_group_name_H-M   'P 1'
#
loop_
_entity.id
_entity.type
_entity.pdbx_description
1 polymer ?
#
loop_
_entity_poly.entity_id
_entity_poly.type
_entity_poly.pdbx_seq_one_letter_code
_entity_poly.pdbx_strand_id
1 'polypeptide(L)'
;MVKILAFDTETNTMLIRDKNSKKLLSFFDYKNNNSLWSTYINICPSIIQFSYILYDTNNSSSAKIFNKYIDIPDNITITEETIKIHHITRETILNATNVNKAKIDDALNEFMNDFSKADVVVGHNVQFDRTMIIAELIRTSKEDKVQKIKQIKQMMNNNNFACTMKITTPILKQVLHVTKKTEDQKVFKYPKLIEAYKYYFGYEPNKKFLHNALIDAIVCLRVYCMSLNNGFDICGTNKIITNYIKKISPLGYTCKYNKTKKAKLHKLVSKTRKRLSIVKHKT
;
A
#
# COMPACT_ATOMS: atom_id res chain seq x y z
N MET A 1 7.26 11.13 18.11
CA MET A 1 7.54 9.77 17.58
C MET A 1 6.48 9.49 16.54
N VAL A 2 6.87 9.07 15.33
CA VAL A 2 5.90 8.72 14.28
C VAL A 2 6.24 7.38 13.73
N LYS A 3 5.28 6.46 13.82
CA LYS A 3 5.35 5.15 13.20
C LYS A 3 4.54 5.14 11.91
N ILE A 4 5.20 4.84 10.81
CA ILE A 4 4.62 4.76 9.47
C ILE A 4 4.54 3.28 9.10
N LEU A 5 3.35 2.81 8.78
CA LEU A 5 3.15 1.48 8.23
C LEU A 5 2.89 1.62 6.73
N ALA A 6 3.84 1.21 5.91
CA ALA A 6 3.66 1.13 4.46
C ALA A 6 3.39 -0.32 4.06
N PHE A 7 2.40 -0.55 3.20
CA PHE A 7 1.99 -1.90 2.81
C PHE A 7 1.55 -1.95 1.35
N ASP A 8 1.60 -3.16 0.80
CA ASP A 8 1.19 -3.49 -0.55
C ASP A 8 0.79 -4.96 -0.63
N THR A 9 -0.06 -5.31 -1.60
CA THR A 9 -0.56 -6.67 -1.83
C THR A 9 -0.52 -7.06 -3.28
N GLU A 10 -0.08 -8.29 -3.59
CA GLU A 10 -0.32 -8.91 -4.90
C GLU A 10 -1.50 -9.87 -4.81
N THR A 11 -2.28 -9.97 -5.88
CA THR A 11 -3.52 -10.71 -5.89
C THR A 11 -3.58 -11.74 -7.02
N ASN A 12 -4.37 -12.81 -6.81
CA ASN A 12 -4.51 -13.90 -7.75
C ASN A 12 -5.20 -13.51 -9.07
N THR A 13 -5.99 -12.44 -9.06
CA THR A 13 -6.70 -11.91 -10.24
C THR A 13 -6.89 -10.41 -10.13
N MET A 14 -7.26 -9.77 -11.23
CA MET A 14 -7.60 -8.34 -11.24
C MET A 14 -8.97 -8.10 -10.60
N LEU A 15 -9.16 -6.89 -10.02
CA LEU A 15 -10.51 -6.47 -9.60
C LEU A 15 -11.46 -6.46 -10.80
N ILE A 16 -12.62 -7.07 -10.60
CA ILE A 16 -13.68 -7.13 -11.61
C ILE A 16 -14.29 -5.73 -11.75
N ARG A 17 -14.50 -5.32 -12.98
CA ARG A 17 -15.25 -4.10 -13.30
C ARG A 17 -16.73 -4.46 -13.42
N ASP A 18 -17.57 -3.60 -12.89
CA ASP A 18 -19.01 -3.68 -13.17
C ASP A 18 -19.27 -3.66 -14.68
N LYS A 19 -20.06 -4.60 -15.17
CA LYS A 19 -20.32 -4.78 -16.62
C LYS A 19 -20.99 -3.55 -17.25
N ASN A 20 -21.83 -2.85 -16.49
CA ASN A 20 -22.63 -1.74 -16.99
C ASN A 20 -21.91 -0.38 -16.83
N SER A 21 -21.41 -0.09 -15.65
CA SER A 21 -20.74 1.19 -15.35
C SER A 21 -19.25 1.19 -15.68
N LYS A 22 -18.66 0.04 -15.96
CA LYS A 22 -17.20 -0.19 -16.12
C LYS A 22 -16.35 0.34 -14.95
N LYS A 23 -17.00 0.71 -13.85
CA LYS A 23 -16.30 1.08 -12.61
C LYS A 23 -15.72 -0.17 -11.96
N LEU A 24 -14.54 -0.02 -11.34
CA LEU A 24 -14.01 -1.05 -10.46
C LEU A 24 -14.98 -1.23 -9.30
N LEU A 25 -15.40 -2.47 -9.09
CA LEU A 25 -16.18 -2.80 -7.91
C LEU A 25 -15.29 -2.60 -6.68
N SER A 26 -15.76 -1.76 -5.77
CA SER A 26 -15.04 -1.45 -4.54
C SER A 26 -15.91 -1.82 -3.36
N PHE A 27 -15.29 -2.37 -2.31
CA PHE A 27 -15.99 -2.68 -1.07
C PHE A 27 -16.74 -1.47 -0.50
N PHE A 28 -16.22 -0.26 -0.73
CA PHE A 28 -16.83 0.96 -0.25
C PHE A 28 -18.12 1.33 -0.97
N ASP A 29 -18.33 0.83 -2.18
CA ASP A 29 -19.59 0.98 -2.92
C ASP A 29 -20.70 0.11 -2.31
N TYR A 30 -20.33 -0.98 -1.62
CA TYR A 30 -21.25 -1.92 -0.95
C TYR A 30 -21.39 -1.64 0.56
N LYS A 31 -20.73 -0.64 1.09
CA LYS A 31 -20.65 -0.32 2.53
C LYS A 31 -22.01 -0.27 3.23
N ASN A 32 -23.05 0.14 2.53
CA ASN A 32 -24.38 0.35 3.09
C ASN A 32 -25.35 -0.81 2.82
N ASN A 33 -24.90 -1.90 2.19
CA ASN A 33 -25.77 -3.02 1.84
C ASN A 33 -25.14 -4.37 2.23
N ASN A 34 -25.46 -4.85 3.43
CA ASN A 34 -24.91 -6.09 3.98
C ASN A 34 -25.22 -7.34 3.12
N SER A 35 -26.31 -7.34 2.35
CA SER A 35 -26.69 -8.48 1.50
C SER A 35 -25.76 -8.64 0.28
N LEU A 36 -25.11 -7.57 -0.15
CA LEU A 36 -24.15 -7.59 -1.26
C LEU A 36 -22.73 -8.00 -0.83
N TRP A 37 -22.45 -8.04 0.47
CA TRP A 37 -21.13 -8.41 0.97
C TRP A 37 -20.73 -9.84 0.60
N SER A 38 -21.64 -10.78 0.72
CA SER A 38 -21.37 -12.18 0.35
C SER A 38 -21.05 -12.32 -1.15
N THR A 39 -21.79 -11.61 -1.99
CA THR A 39 -21.53 -11.59 -3.44
C THR A 39 -20.18 -10.93 -3.75
N TYR A 40 -19.88 -9.80 -3.10
CA TYR A 40 -18.63 -9.08 -3.30
C TYR A 40 -17.40 -9.92 -2.89
N ILE A 41 -17.47 -10.60 -1.75
CA ILE A 41 -16.37 -11.44 -1.25
C ILE A 41 -16.05 -12.58 -2.18
N ASN A 42 -17.07 -13.19 -2.79
CA ASN A 42 -16.88 -14.30 -3.72
C ASN A 42 -16.20 -13.90 -5.03
N ILE A 43 -16.33 -12.63 -5.45
CA ILE A 43 -15.69 -12.08 -6.65
C ILE A 43 -14.43 -11.26 -6.38
N CYS A 44 -14.17 -10.91 -5.12
CA CYS A 44 -12.98 -10.15 -4.74
C CYS A 44 -11.74 -11.03 -4.87
N PRO A 45 -10.64 -10.52 -5.43
CA PRO A 45 -9.37 -11.23 -5.49
C PRO A 45 -8.89 -11.73 -4.13
N SER A 46 -8.12 -12.80 -4.13
CA SER A 46 -7.41 -13.30 -2.95
C SER A 46 -5.98 -12.76 -2.93
N ILE A 47 -5.49 -12.41 -1.75
CA ILE A 47 -4.10 -12.00 -1.56
C ILE A 47 -3.20 -13.22 -1.72
N ILE A 48 -2.16 -13.10 -2.57
CA ILE A 48 -1.15 -14.14 -2.80
C ILE A 48 0.25 -13.74 -2.33
N GLN A 49 0.53 -12.45 -2.21
CA GLN A 49 1.68 -11.91 -1.50
C GLN A 49 1.23 -10.71 -0.67
N PHE A 50 1.68 -10.67 0.59
CA PHE A 50 1.39 -9.57 1.49
C PHE A 50 2.68 -9.08 2.12
N SER A 51 2.92 -7.77 2.00
CA SER A 51 4.12 -7.14 2.55
C SER A 51 3.81 -5.83 3.22
N TYR A 52 4.49 -5.57 4.34
CA TYR A 52 4.45 -4.26 4.99
C TYR A 52 5.75 -3.95 5.73
N ILE A 53 5.94 -2.67 5.99
CA ILE A 53 7.04 -2.13 6.76
C ILE A 53 6.47 -1.23 7.84
N LEU A 54 6.71 -1.55 9.11
CA LEU A 54 6.47 -0.64 10.21
C LEU A 54 7.76 0.12 10.50
N TYR A 55 7.82 1.37 10.08
CA TYR A 55 8.98 2.24 10.14
C TYR A 55 8.83 3.27 11.26
N ASP A 56 9.74 3.25 12.24
CA ASP A 56 9.80 4.26 13.30
C ASP A 56 10.78 5.37 12.90
N THR A 57 10.29 6.59 12.77
CA THR A 57 11.12 7.73 12.35
C THR A 57 12.22 8.09 13.35
N ASN A 58 12.10 7.69 14.62
CA ASN A 58 13.11 7.93 15.65
C ASN A 58 14.11 6.77 15.78
N ASN A 59 13.64 5.55 15.53
CA ASN A 59 14.45 4.33 15.58
C ASN A 59 14.35 3.57 14.26
N SER A 60 14.79 4.21 13.19
CA SER A 60 14.69 3.68 11.83
C SER A 60 15.49 2.39 11.63
N SER A 61 16.51 2.12 12.45
CA SER A 61 17.28 0.88 12.40
C SER A 61 16.44 -0.35 12.83
N SER A 62 15.38 -0.16 13.64
CA SER A 62 14.49 -1.21 14.13
C SER A 62 13.21 -1.36 13.29
N ALA A 63 13.21 -0.94 12.03
CA ALA A 63 12.06 -1.13 11.16
C ALA A 63 11.69 -2.62 11.08
N LYS A 64 10.42 -2.93 11.36
CA LYS A 64 9.89 -4.28 11.17
C LYS A 64 9.47 -4.44 9.71
N ILE A 65 9.91 -5.53 9.10
CA ILE A 65 9.58 -5.88 7.72
C ILE A 65 8.86 -7.22 7.72
N PHE A 66 7.66 -7.24 7.17
CA PHE A 66 6.89 -8.43 6.91
C PHE A 66 6.81 -8.64 5.39
N ASN A 67 7.13 -9.84 4.92
CA ASN A 67 7.04 -10.20 3.51
C ASN A 67 6.75 -11.68 3.38
N LYS A 68 5.52 -12.03 2.99
CA LYS A 68 5.09 -13.43 2.90
C LYS A 68 4.30 -13.67 1.62
N TYR A 69 4.56 -14.80 0.98
CA TYR A 69 3.58 -15.44 0.13
C TYR A 69 2.46 -16.01 1.00
N ILE A 70 1.23 -15.92 0.51
CA ILE A 70 0.07 -16.44 1.23
C ILE A 70 -0.26 -17.82 0.70
N ASP A 71 -0.41 -18.74 1.63
CA ASP A 71 -0.85 -20.09 1.33
C ASP A 71 -2.33 -20.07 0.92
N ILE A 72 -2.58 -20.27 -0.36
CA ILE A 72 -3.92 -20.21 -0.96
C ILE A 72 -4.47 -21.61 -1.22
N PRO A 73 -5.78 -21.84 -1.02
CA PRO A 73 -6.43 -23.09 -1.34
C PRO A 73 -6.24 -23.51 -2.81
N ASP A 74 -6.29 -24.82 -3.08
CA ASP A 74 -6.06 -25.37 -4.44
C ASP A 74 -7.07 -24.88 -5.47
N ASN A 75 -8.30 -24.59 -5.06
CA ASN A 75 -9.35 -24.07 -5.93
C ASN A 75 -9.18 -22.59 -6.31
N ILE A 76 -8.20 -21.89 -5.75
CA ILE A 76 -7.91 -20.49 -6.12
C ILE A 76 -6.96 -20.49 -7.30
N THR A 77 -7.42 -20.03 -8.46
CA THR A 77 -6.59 -19.89 -9.66
C THR A 77 -5.87 -18.54 -9.67
N ILE A 78 -4.58 -18.53 -10.01
CA ILE A 78 -3.83 -17.31 -10.31
C ILE A 78 -3.92 -17.09 -11.81
N THR A 79 -4.45 -15.95 -12.25
CA THR A 79 -4.69 -15.70 -13.67
C THR A 79 -3.39 -15.35 -14.40
N GLU A 80 -3.27 -15.72 -15.67
CA GLU A 80 -2.12 -15.38 -16.50
C GLU A 80 -1.87 -13.88 -16.60
N GLU A 81 -2.94 -13.07 -16.58
CA GLU A 81 -2.84 -11.61 -16.62
C GLU A 81 -2.08 -11.08 -15.41
N THR A 82 -2.39 -11.59 -14.22
CA THR A 82 -1.70 -11.15 -13.00
C THR A 82 -0.30 -11.75 -12.91
N ILE A 83 -0.09 -13.00 -13.35
CA ILE A 83 1.26 -13.61 -13.44
C ILE A 83 2.18 -12.76 -14.32
N LYS A 84 1.69 -12.25 -15.45
CA LYS A 84 2.48 -11.34 -16.33
C LYS A 84 2.91 -10.05 -15.63
N ILE A 85 2.20 -9.64 -14.57
CA ILE A 85 2.49 -8.41 -13.83
C ILE A 85 3.47 -8.70 -12.69
N HIS A 86 3.12 -9.60 -11.77
CA HIS A 86 3.89 -9.82 -10.53
C HIS A 86 4.79 -11.07 -10.55
N HIS A 87 4.68 -11.89 -11.60
CA HIS A 87 5.49 -13.12 -11.81
C HIS A 87 5.33 -14.20 -10.71
N ILE A 88 4.28 -14.14 -9.90
CA ILE A 88 4.00 -15.13 -8.87
C ILE A 88 3.09 -16.20 -9.45
N THR A 89 3.57 -17.43 -9.47
CA THR A 89 2.82 -18.62 -9.87
C THR A 89 2.43 -19.44 -8.63
N ARG A 90 1.54 -20.41 -8.80
CA ARG A 90 1.27 -21.36 -7.72
C ARG A 90 2.53 -22.10 -7.27
N GLU A 91 3.38 -22.49 -8.21
CA GLU A 91 4.66 -23.13 -7.92
C GLU A 91 5.57 -22.23 -7.09
N THR A 92 5.61 -20.92 -7.38
CA THR A 92 6.33 -19.93 -6.55
C THR A 92 5.87 -19.98 -5.10
N ILE A 93 4.57 -20.07 -4.86
CA ILE A 93 3.99 -20.12 -3.49
C ILE A 93 4.31 -21.47 -2.83
N LEU A 94 4.15 -22.58 -3.55
CA LEU A 94 4.40 -23.92 -3.02
C LEU A 94 5.87 -24.13 -2.63
N ASN A 95 6.79 -23.63 -3.46
CA ASN A 95 8.25 -23.75 -3.24
C ASN A 95 8.78 -22.71 -2.23
N ALA A 96 7.96 -21.77 -1.77
CA ALA A 96 8.37 -20.81 -0.75
C ALA A 96 8.66 -21.54 0.58
N THR A 97 9.76 -21.18 1.23
CA THR A 97 10.10 -21.71 2.56
C THR A 97 9.08 -21.26 3.60
N ASN A 98 8.93 -22.01 4.69
CA ASN A 98 8.04 -21.65 5.80
C ASN A 98 8.33 -20.24 6.38
N VAL A 99 9.59 -19.78 6.26
CA VAL A 99 9.96 -18.42 6.67
C VAL A 99 9.35 -17.36 5.74
N ASN A 100 9.11 -17.71 4.47
CA ASN A 100 8.61 -16.79 3.44
C ASN A 100 7.13 -17.03 3.08
N LYS A 101 6.45 -17.93 3.79
CA LYS A 101 5.05 -18.27 3.59
C LYS A 101 4.24 -18.11 4.89
N ALA A 102 2.98 -17.79 4.78
CA ALA A 102 2.06 -17.70 5.91
C ALA A 102 0.63 -18.07 5.50
N LYS A 103 -0.16 -18.54 6.45
CA LYS A 103 -1.61 -18.57 6.30
C LYS A 103 -2.14 -17.13 6.34
N ILE A 104 -3.21 -16.88 5.62
CA ILE A 104 -3.80 -15.53 5.53
C ILE A 104 -4.22 -15.00 6.91
N ASP A 105 -4.77 -15.84 7.78
CA ASP A 105 -5.16 -15.44 9.13
C ASP A 105 -3.99 -14.98 9.99
N ASP A 106 -2.88 -15.70 9.95
CA ASP A 106 -1.67 -15.36 10.69
C ASP A 106 -1.11 -14.01 10.20
N ALA A 107 -1.06 -13.85 8.88
CA ALA A 107 -0.60 -12.62 8.25
C ALA A 107 -1.49 -11.41 8.61
N LEU A 108 -2.81 -11.58 8.59
CA LEU A 108 -3.77 -10.55 8.97
C LEU A 108 -3.66 -10.17 10.45
N ASN A 109 -3.55 -11.17 11.35
CA ASN A 109 -3.42 -10.92 12.78
C ASN A 109 -2.13 -10.16 13.11
N GLU A 110 -1.01 -10.54 12.49
CA GLU A 110 0.26 -9.85 12.63
C GLU A 110 0.18 -8.41 12.11
N PHE A 111 -0.39 -8.23 10.91
CA PHE A 111 -0.62 -6.92 10.32
C PHE A 111 -1.49 -6.03 11.20
N MET A 112 -2.64 -6.52 11.69
CA MET A 112 -3.57 -5.73 12.50
C MET A 112 -2.97 -5.33 13.85
N ASN A 113 -2.11 -6.16 14.44
CA ASN A 113 -1.35 -5.82 15.63
C ASN A 113 -0.38 -4.64 15.36
N ASP A 114 0.31 -4.64 14.22
CA ASP A 114 1.23 -3.56 13.86
C ASP A 114 0.49 -2.32 13.31
N PHE A 115 -0.62 -2.51 12.61
CA PHE A 115 -1.55 -1.45 12.19
C PHE A 115 -2.03 -0.61 13.37
N SER A 116 -2.35 -1.26 14.51
CA SER A 116 -2.79 -0.57 15.72
C SER A 116 -1.73 0.35 16.33
N LYS A 117 -0.44 0.09 16.06
CA LYS A 117 0.71 0.85 16.54
C LYS A 117 1.10 2.00 15.60
N ALA A 118 0.57 1.99 14.38
CA ALA A 118 0.94 2.98 13.35
C ALA A 118 0.21 4.31 13.55
N ASP A 119 0.95 5.40 13.46
CA ASP A 119 0.38 6.75 13.42
C ASP A 119 -0.18 7.09 12.04
N VAL A 120 0.44 6.54 10.98
CA VAL A 120 0.04 6.72 9.58
C VAL A 120 0.21 5.40 8.83
N VAL A 121 -0.78 5.09 8.00
CA VAL A 121 -0.79 3.89 7.13
C VAL A 121 -0.72 4.34 5.68
N VAL A 122 0.27 3.85 4.94
CA VAL A 122 0.62 4.37 3.62
C VAL A 122 0.50 3.28 2.56
N GLY A 123 -0.09 3.62 1.43
CA GLY A 123 -0.12 2.78 0.23
C GLY A 123 -0.17 3.63 -1.04
N HIS A 124 0.13 3.04 -2.20
CA HIS A 124 -0.07 3.68 -3.48
C HIS A 124 -1.35 3.17 -4.11
N ASN A 125 -2.37 4.02 -4.26
CA ASN A 125 -3.74 3.59 -4.48
C ASN A 125 -4.27 2.73 -3.30
N VAL A 126 -3.96 3.17 -2.10
CA VAL A 126 -4.18 2.46 -0.82
C VAL A 126 -5.59 1.88 -0.65
N GLN A 127 -6.56 2.39 -1.39
CA GLN A 127 -7.93 1.90 -1.37
C GLN A 127 -8.03 0.47 -1.91
N PHE A 128 -7.21 0.12 -2.90
CA PHE A 128 -7.15 -1.24 -3.45
C PHE A 128 -6.71 -2.24 -2.36
N ASP A 129 -5.53 -2.05 -1.80
CA ASP A 129 -4.95 -2.96 -0.80
C ASP A 129 -5.79 -3.04 0.47
N ARG A 130 -6.33 -1.89 0.90
CA ARG A 130 -7.28 -1.82 2.01
C ARG A 130 -8.52 -2.67 1.76
N THR A 131 -9.03 -2.66 0.53
CA THR A 131 -10.17 -3.48 0.13
C THR A 131 -9.82 -4.97 0.18
N MET A 132 -8.64 -5.36 -0.29
CA MET A 132 -8.18 -6.75 -0.25
C MET A 132 -8.08 -7.26 1.20
N ILE A 133 -7.47 -6.47 2.09
CA ILE A 133 -7.38 -6.83 3.51
C ILE A 133 -8.76 -7.00 4.14
N ILE A 134 -9.70 -6.08 3.87
CA ILE A 134 -11.07 -6.19 4.40
C ILE A 134 -11.77 -7.45 3.86
N ALA A 135 -11.60 -7.77 2.58
CA ALA A 135 -12.18 -8.97 1.99
C ALA A 135 -11.65 -10.24 2.66
N GLU A 136 -10.34 -10.32 2.89
CA GLU A 136 -9.76 -11.47 3.59
C GLU A 136 -10.19 -11.55 5.06
N LEU A 137 -10.29 -10.43 5.77
CA LEU A 137 -10.83 -10.41 7.13
C LEU A 137 -12.28 -10.95 7.19
N ILE A 138 -13.08 -10.69 6.17
CA ILE A 138 -14.44 -11.20 6.08
C ILE A 138 -14.43 -12.71 5.76
N ARG A 139 -13.60 -13.16 4.81
CA ARG A 139 -13.49 -14.60 4.43
C ARG A 139 -13.10 -15.45 5.64
N THR A 140 -12.19 -14.95 6.46
CA THR A 140 -11.65 -15.64 7.64
C THR A 140 -12.47 -15.42 8.91
N SER A 141 -13.62 -14.72 8.84
CA SER A 141 -14.42 -14.35 10.02
C SER A 141 -15.17 -15.53 10.70
N LYS A 142 -15.09 -16.74 10.15
CA LYS A 142 -15.82 -17.89 10.69
C LYS A 142 -15.28 -18.37 12.05
N GLU A 143 -13.96 -18.28 12.27
CA GLU A 143 -13.30 -18.82 13.46
C GLU A 143 -13.36 -17.85 14.66
N ASP A 144 -13.24 -16.53 14.42
CA ASP A 144 -13.35 -15.48 15.46
C ASP A 144 -14.11 -14.26 14.93
N LYS A 145 -15.43 -14.41 14.87
CA LYS A 145 -16.32 -13.39 14.32
C LYS A 145 -16.20 -12.04 15.04
N VAL A 146 -16.07 -12.04 16.35
CA VAL A 146 -16.06 -10.81 17.17
C VAL A 146 -14.78 -10.00 16.88
N GLN A 147 -13.64 -10.65 16.94
CA GLN A 147 -12.35 -10.01 16.65
C GLN A 147 -12.28 -9.50 15.21
N LYS A 148 -12.72 -10.31 14.24
CA LYS A 148 -12.72 -9.93 12.81
C LYS A 148 -13.63 -8.73 12.54
N ILE A 149 -14.81 -8.66 13.13
CA ILE A 149 -15.68 -7.49 13.02
C ILE A 149 -14.99 -6.23 13.58
N LYS A 150 -14.29 -6.35 14.71
CA LYS A 150 -13.53 -5.22 15.28
C LYS A 150 -12.42 -4.77 14.33
N GLN A 151 -11.66 -5.69 13.76
CA GLN A 151 -10.60 -5.42 12.80
C GLN A 151 -11.14 -4.76 11.51
N ILE A 152 -12.26 -5.27 10.97
CA ILE A 152 -12.94 -4.69 9.81
C ILE A 152 -13.36 -3.24 10.11
N LYS A 153 -14.03 -3.01 11.26
CA LYS A 153 -14.42 -1.65 11.67
C LYS A 153 -13.20 -0.73 11.82
N GLN A 154 -12.11 -1.23 12.37
CA GLN A 154 -10.86 -0.49 12.51
C GLN A 154 -10.28 -0.12 11.14
N MET A 155 -10.26 -1.05 10.20
CA MET A 155 -9.83 -0.79 8.82
C MET A 155 -10.75 0.20 8.10
N MET A 156 -12.07 0.09 8.29
CA MET A 156 -13.05 0.96 7.62
C MET A 156 -13.06 2.40 8.15
N ASN A 157 -12.90 2.57 9.46
CA ASN A 157 -13.07 3.86 10.12
C ASN A 157 -11.76 4.59 10.40
N ASN A 158 -10.61 3.97 10.12
CA ASN A 158 -9.32 4.63 10.32
C ASN A 158 -9.11 5.72 9.27
N ASN A 159 -8.89 6.95 9.76
CA ASN A 159 -8.64 8.12 8.93
C ASN A 159 -7.13 8.42 8.75
N ASN A 160 -6.26 7.55 9.24
CA ASN A 160 -4.80 7.73 9.18
C ASN A 160 -4.20 7.15 7.88
N PHE A 161 -5.04 6.75 6.91
CA PHE A 161 -4.56 6.31 5.61
C PHE A 161 -4.06 7.48 4.76
N ALA A 162 -2.85 7.35 4.26
CA ALA A 162 -2.22 8.28 3.33
C ALA A 162 -2.00 7.56 1.99
N CYS A 163 -2.53 8.13 0.91
CA CYS A 163 -2.39 7.59 -0.43
C CYS A 163 -1.34 8.37 -1.21
N THR A 164 -0.18 7.78 -1.50
CA THR A 164 0.89 8.44 -2.24
C THR A 164 0.44 8.86 -3.64
N MET A 165 -0.42 8.08 -4.30
CA MET A 165 -1.03 8.45 -5.58
C MET A 165 -1.78 9.79 -5.48
N LYS A 166 -2.66 9.94 -4.48
CA LYS A 166 -3.42 11.19 -4.27
C LYS A 166 -2.54 12.35 -3.83
N ILE A 167 -1.55 12.10 -2.97
CA ILE A 167 -0.62 13.13 -2.48
C ILE A 167 0.23 13.68 -3.63
N THR A 168 0.69 12.83 -4.54
CA THR A 168 1.59 13.25 -5.62
C THR A 168 0.87 13.81 -6.84
N THR A 169 -0.43 13.58 -6.99
CA THR A 169 -1.23 14.12 -8.11
C THR A 169 -1.12 15.65 -8.27
N PRO A 170 -1.37 16.46 -7.23
CA PRO A 170 -1.25 17.92 -7.34
C PRO A 170 0.21 18.40 -7.44
N ILE A 171 1.18 17.53 -7.12
CA ILE A 171 2.61 17.83 -7.19
C ILE A 171 3.12 17.62 -8.62
N LEU A 172 2.81 16.46 -9.22
CA LEU A 172 3.26 16.10 -10.56
C LEU A 172 2.48 16.84 -11.66
N LYS A 173 1.20 17.16 -11.41
CA LYS A 173 0.31 17.92 -12.33
C LYS A 173 0.30 17.38 -13.77
N GLN A 174 0.35 16.07 -13.92
CA GLN A 174 0.25 15.42 -15.24
C GLN A 174 -1.17 15.62 -15.80
N VAL A 175 -1.31 16.38 -16.89
CA VAL A 175 -2.60 16.70 -17.48
C VAL A 175 -3.18 15.47 -18.20
N LEU A 176 -4.44 15.14 -17.91
CA LEU A 176 -5.23 14.24 -18.74
C LEU A 176 -5.76 15.02 -19.95
N HIS A 177 -5.38 14.59 -21.15
CA HIS A 177 -6.02 15.08 -22.38
C HIS A 177 -7.41 14.44 -22.48
N VAL A 178 -8.43 15.15 -21.97
CA VAL A 178 -9.83 14.73 -22.07
C VAL A 178 -10.45 15.47 -23.25
N THR A 179 -10.80 14.75 -24.30
CA THR A 179 -11.34 15.27 -25.57
C THR A 179 -12.73 15.90 -25.49
N LYS A 180 -13.34 16.00 -24.29
CA LYS A 180 -14.72 16.50 -24.10
C LYS A 180 -14.95 17.23 -22.78
N LYS A 181 -14.17 18.27 -22.46
CA LYS A 181 -14.58 19.23 -21.41
C LYS A 181 -14.08 20.61 -21.79
N THR A 182 -14.96 21.62 -21.57
CA THR A 182 -14.69 23.05 -21.69
C THR A 182 -13.30 23.40 -21.14
N GLU A 183 -12.58 24.27 -21.81
CA GLU A 183 -11.15 24.58 -21.63
C GLU A 183 -10.69 24.97 -20.22
N ASP A 184 -11.59 25.14 -19.24
CA ASP A 184 -11.28 25.73 -17.94
C ASP A 184 -11.00 24.74 -16.79
N GLN A 185 -11.16 23.42 -16.98
CA GLN A 185 -10.88 22.44 -15.92
C GLN A 185 -9.77 21.45 -16.31
N LYS A 186 -8.53 21.78 -15.96
CA LYS A 186 -7.40 20.83 -16.05
C LYS A 186 -7.60 19.70 -15.06
N VAL A 187 -7.94 18.50 -15.55
CA VAL A 187 -7.98 17.28 -14.74
C VAL A 187 -6.60 16.65 -14.75
N PHE A 188 -6.03 16.43 -13.57
CA PHE A 188 -4.74 15.76 -13.44
C PHE A 188 -4.90 14.26 -13.38
N LYS A 189 -4.06 13.55 -14.14
CA LYS A 189 -3.92 12.10 -14.10
C LYS A 189 -3.38 11.67 -12.72
N TYR A 190 -3.90 10.57 -12.20
CA TYR A 190 -3.26 9.87 -11.08
C TYR A 190 -1.92 9.27 -11.51
N PRO A 191 -0.79 9.66 -10.89
CA PRO A 191 0.51 9.13 -11.26
C PRO A 191 0.64 7.67 -10.84
N LYS A 192 1.38 6.89 -11.65
CA LYS A 192 1.85 5.56 -11.24
C LYS A 192 2.93 5.72 -10.15
N LEU A 193 3.13 4.68 -9.34
CA LEU A 193 4.15 4.68 -8.28
C LEU A 193 5.56 4.98 -8.84
N ILE A 194 5.90 4.40 -9.99
CA ILE A 194 7.17 4.64 -10.69
C ILE A 194 7.33 6.11 -11.14
N GLU A 195 6.25 6.77 -11.56
CA GLU A 195 6.26 8.18 -11.98
C GLU A 195 6.50 9.09 -10.76
N ALA A 196 5.83 8.81 -9.64
CA ALA A 196 6.04 9.51 -8.38
C ALA A 196 7.47 9.32 -7.85
N TYR A 197 8.01 8.10 -7.94
CA TYR A 197 9.38 7.82 -7.55
C TYR A 197 10.39 8.60 -8.41
N LYS A 198 10.22 8.55 -9.75
CA LYS A 198 11.09 9.30 -10.69
C LYS A 198 11.10 10.80 -10.38
N TYR A 199 9.96 11.36 -10.03
CA TYR A 199 9.86 12.78 -9.67
C TYR A 199 10.77 13.16 -8.51
N TYR A 200 10.78 12.33 -7.43
CA TYR A 200 11.56 12.65 -6.23
C TYR A 200 13.04 12.28 -6.31
N PHE A 201 13.37 11.24 -7.06
CA PHE A 201 14.73 10.67 -7.07
C PHE A 201 15.49 10.89 -8.38
N GLY A 202 14.83 11.40 -9.43
CA GLY A 202 15.44 11.70 -10.73
C GLY A 202 15.66 10.49 -11.62
N TYR A 203 15.30 9.27 -11.18
CA TYR A 203 15.43 8.03 -11.95
C TYR A 203 14.25 7.10 -11.69
N GLU A 204 13.98 6.21 -12.64
CA GLU A 204 12.98 5.15 -12.46
C GLU A 204 13.60 3.98 -11.68
N PRO A 205 12.87 3.36 -10.73
CA PRO A 205 13.31 2.12 -10.15
C PRO A 205 13.40 1.03 -11.21
N ASN A 206 14.31 0.08 -11.04
CA ASN A 206 14.46 -1.04 -11.97
C ASN A 206 13.16 -1.85 -12.03
N LYS A 207 12.50 -1.81 -13.19
CA LYS A 207 11.18 -2.41 -13.43
C LYS A 207 11.14 -3.91 -13.19
N LYS A 208 12.27 -4.61 -13.34
CA LYS A 208 12.37 -6.06 -13.07
C LYS A 208 11.98 -6.44 -11.64
N PHE A 209 12.09 -5.52 -10.70
CA PHE A 209 11.82 -5.78 -9.28
C PHE A 209 10.49 -5.20 -8.79
N LEU A 210 9.83 -4.38 -9.60
CA LEU A 210 8.48 -3.88 -9.31
C LEU A 210 7.45 -5.00 -9.41
N HIS A 211 6.25 -4.72 -8.90
CA HIS A 211 5.20 -5.72 -8.75
C HIS A 211 5.64 -6.90 -7.86
N ASN A 212 6.40 -6.56 -6.84
CA ASN A 212 6.67 -7.37 -5.67
C ASN A 212 6.24 -6.55 -4.47
N ALA A 213 5.28 -7.04 -3.70
CA ALA A 213 4.64 -6.26 -2.65
C ALA A 213 5.63 -5.63 -1.65
N LEU A 214 6.77 -6.28 -1.33
CA LEU A 214 7.78 -5.67 -0.47
C LEU A 214 8.51 -4.51 -1.15
N ILE A 215 8.88 -4.67 -2.41
CA ILE A 215 9.55 -3.62 -3.16
C ILE A 215 8.62 -2.41 -3.32
N ASP A 216 7.37 -2.65 -3.68
CA ASP A 216 6.39 -1.59 -3.89
C ASP A 216 6.05 -0.88 -2.57
N ALA A 217 5.97 -1.60 -1.44
CA ALA A 217 5.86 -1.00 -0.12
C ALA A 217 7.08 -0.12 0.25
N ILE A 218 8.32 -0.54 -0.08
CA ILE A 218 9.54 0.26 0.13
C ILE A 218 9.53 1.52 -0.74
N VAL A 219 9.20 1.37 -2.01
CA VAL A 219 9.10 2.49 -2.98
C VAL A 219 8.03 3.48 -2.52
N CYS A 220 6.87 2.97 -2.09
CA CYS A 220 5.77 3.76 -1.56
C CYS A 220 6.17 4.52 -0.29
N LEU A 221 6.80 3.85 0.69
CA LEU A 221 7.31 4.47 1.92
C LEU A 221 8.31 5.60 1.60
N ARG A 222 9.23 5.34 0.68
CA ARG A 222 10.25 6.31 0.27
C ARG A 222 9.64 7.54 -0.39
N VAL A 223 8.67 7.36 -1.31
CA VAL A 223 7.90 8.44 -1.94
C VAL A 223 7.12 9.23 -0.89
N TYR A 224 6.44 8.54 0.03
CA TYR A 224 5.70 9.19 1.11
C TYR A 224 6.61 10.08 1.97
N CYS A 225 7.74 9.55 2.44
CA CYS A 225 8.68 10.31 3.26
C CYS A 225 9.23 11.55 2.55
N MET A 226 9.48 11.45 1.23
CA MET A 226 9.88 12.60 0.41
C MET A 226 8.77 13.61 0.17
N SER A 227 7.50 13.17 0.13
CA SER A 227 6.34 14.05 -0.09
C SER A 227 5.97 14.90 1.11
N LEU A 228 6.51 14.61 2.28
CA LEU A 228 6.29 15.41 3.49
C LEU A 228 6.97 16.78 3.35
N ASN A 229 6.38 17.80 3.99
CA ASN A 229 7.07 19.09 4.14
C ASN A 229 8.41 18.87 4.85
N ASN A 230 9.52 19.27 4.26
CA ASN A 230 10.91 18.92 4.66
C ASN A 230 11.18 17.41 4.52
N GLY A 231 10.71 16.81 3.44
CA GLY A 231 10.87 15.39 3.15
C GLY A 231 12.29 14.87 3.37
N PHE A 232 12.38 13.60 3.70
CA PHE A 232 13.65 12.92 3.96
C PHE A 232 13.69 11.58 3.21
N ASP A 233 14.90 11.22 2.77
CA ASP A 233 15.13 9.91 2.17
C ASP A 233 15.39 8.88 3.28
N ILE A 234 14.72 7.74 3.20
CA ILE A 234 14.92 6.59 4.11
C ILE A 234 16.15 5.76 3.75
N CYS A 235 16.79 6.03 2.61
CA CYS A 235 18.02 5.35 2.21
C CYS A 235 19.15 5.65 3.21
N GLY A 236 19.81 4.59 3.69
CA GLY A 236 20.86 4.69 4.72
C GLY A 236 20.35 4.68 6.16
N THR A 237 19.03 4.63 6.39
CA THR A 237 18.46 4.62 7.75
C THR A 237 18.32 3.23 8.35
N ASN A 238 18.08 2.24 7.51
CA ASN A 238 17.96 0.82 7.87
C ASN A 238 18.73 -0.03 6.84
N LYS A 239 19.49 -1.02 7.29
CA LYS A 239 20.35 -1.85 6.41
C LYS A 239 19.54 -2.61 5.37
N ILE A 240 18.43 -3.24 5.77
CA ILE A 240 17.61 -4.07 4.87
C ILE A 240 16.92 -3.19 3.82
N ILE A 241 16.23 -2.13 4.26
CA ILE A 241 15.57 -1.17 3.36
C ILE A 241 16.58 -0.57 2.38
N THR A 242 17.77 -0.20 2.87
CA THR A 242 18.85 0.35 2.04
C THR A 242 19.31 -0.62 0.95
N ASN A 243 19.43 -1.90 1.29
CA ASN A 243 19.82 -2.93 0.31
C ASN A 243 18.78 -3.08 -0.79
N TYR A 244 17.47 -3.07 -0.46
CA TYR A 244 16.41 -3.08 -1.46
C TYR A 244 16.41 -1.82 -2.32
N ILE A 245 16.60 -0.63 -1.72
CA ILE A 245 16.70 0.63 -2.46
C ILE A 245 17.88 0.58 -3.45
N LYS A 246 19.05 0.11 -3.02
CA LYS A 246 20.20 -0.05 -3.92
C LYS A 246 19.94 -1.02 -5.05
N LYS A 247 19.25 -2.14 -4.77
CA LYS A 247 18.90 -3.15 -5.77
C LYS A 247 18.02 -2.60 -6.91
N ILE A 248 17.13 -1.67 -6.60
CA ILE A 248 16.24 -1.04 -7.60
C ILE A 248 16.81 0.26 -8.19
N SER A 249 17.94 0.73 -7.71
CA SER A 249 18.60 1.96 -8.15
C SER A 249 19.61 1.69 -9.28
N PRO A 250 20.00 2.71 -10.04
CA PRO A 250 21.08 2.59 -11.04
C PRO A 250 22.39 2.08 -10.42
N LEU A 251 23.22 1.44 -11.24
CA LEU A 251 24.53 0.98 -10.81
C LEU A 251 25.36 2.14 -10.23
N GLY A 252 26.02 1.90 -9.11
CA GLY A 252 26.82 2.91 -8.42
C GLY A 252 26.02 3.90 -7.56
N TYR A 253 24.70 3.69 -7.43
CA TYR A 253 23.87 4.53 -6.57
C TYR A 253 24.35 4.50 -5.11
N THR A 254 24.55 5.70 -4.55
CA THR A 254 24.88 5.88 -3.12
C THR A 254 23.81 6.68 -2.41
N CYS A 255 23.43 6.24 -1.21
CA CYS A 255 22.46 6.96 -0.40
C CYS A 255 23.05 8.28 0.12
N LYS A 256 22.41 9.39 -0.20
CA LYS A 256 22.76 10.70 0.37
C LYS A 256 22.08 10.85 1.73
N TYR A 257 22.68 10.32 2.78
CA TYR A 257 22.13 10.41 4.14
C TYR A 257 22.38 11.78 4.75
N ASN A 258 21.34 12.60 4.93
CA ASN A 258 21.42 13.90 5.59
C ASN A 258 21.03 13.78 7.07
N LYS A 259 22.00 13.66 7.97
CA LYS A 259 21.80 13.57 9.44
C LYS A 259 21.07 14.78 10.04
N THR A 260 21.17 15.96 9.42
CA THR A 260 20.67 17.24 9.97
C THR A 260 19.15 17.42 9.88
N LYS A 261 18.44 16.59 9.12
CA LYS A 261 16.98 16.71 8.94
C LYS A 261 16.13 15.96 9.99
N LYS A 262 16.76 15.12 10.83
CA LYS A 262 16.06 14.28 11.83
C LYS A 262 15.32 15.10 12.90
N ALA A 263 15.85 16.25 13.30
CA ALA A 263 15.28 17.07 14.38
C ALA A 263 14.01 17.88 13.99
N LYS A 264 13.80 18.11 12.68
CA LYS A 264 12.64 18.90 12.20
C LYS A 264 11.36 18.07 11.98
N LEU A 265 11.46 16.75 11.94
CA LEU A 265 10.35 15.85 11.66
C LEU A 265 9.29 15.88 12.77
N HIS A 266 9.67 16.03 14.03
CA HIS A 266 8.78 16.07 15.19
C HIS A 266 7.70 17.17 15.13
N LYS A 267 8.02 18.33 14.58
CA LYS A 267 7.06 19.46 14.47
C LYS A 267 6.05 19.29 13.34
N LEU A 268 6.31 18.42 12.39
CA LEU A 268 5.53 18.36 11.15
C LEU A 268 4.34 17.43 11.21
N VAL A 269 4.51 16.27 11.82
CA VAL A 269 3.42 15.27 11.90
C VAL A 269 2.32 15.75 12.82
N SER A 270 2.63 16.55 13.84
CA SER A 270 1.61 17.22 14.66
C SER A 270 0.78 18.23 13.85
N LYS A 271 1.36 18.88 12.84
CA LYS A 271 0.64 19.79 11.91
C LYS A 271 -0.21 19.02 10.89
N THR A 272 0.24 17.85 10.45
CA THR A 272 -0.54 17.00 9.52
C THR A 272 -1.76 16.41 10.23
N ARG A 273 -1.63 15.98 11.50
CA ARG A 273 -2.78 15.60 12.34
C ARG A 273 -3.79 16.74 12.50
N LYS A 274 -3.35 17.98 12.74
CA LYS A 274 -4.24 19.14 12.80
C LYS A 274 -4.93 19.46 11.47
N ARG A 275 -4.25 19.32 10.32
CA ARG A 275 -4.88 19.55 9.01
C ARG A 275 -5.90 18.47 8.63
N LEU A 276 -5.64 17.21 8.95
CA LEU A 276 -6.60 16.12 8.76
C LEU A 276 -7.83 16.26 9.67
N SER A 277 -7.69 16.87 10.86
CA SER A 277 -8.82 17.16 11.75
C SER A 277 -9.65 18.39 11.31
N ILE A 278 -9.03 19.37 10.64
CA ILE A 278 -9.72 20.60 10.18
C ILE A 278 -10.59 20.33 8.94
N VAL A 279 -10.21 19.37 8.10
CA VAL A 279 -11.05 18.95 6.96
C VAL A 279 -12.33 18.24 7.44
N LYS A 280 -12.37 17.72 8.68
CA LYS A 280 -13.54 17.07 9.28
C LYS A 280 -14.67 18.01 9.70
N HIS A 281 -14.44 19.32 9.79
CA HIS A 281 -15.46 20.29 10.21
C HIS A 281 -16.04 21.11 9.07
N LYS A 282 -15.75 20.76 7.80
CA LYS A 282 -16.26 21.47 6.63
C LYS A 282 -16.92 20.56 5.58
N THR A 283 -17.36 19.35 6.00
CA THR A 283 -18.25 18.50 5.17
C THR A 283 -19.46 18.11 5.99
#